data_3faa35841caab50e7e62b248c49f413a
#
_entry.id   3faa35841caab50e7e62b248c49f413a
#
_cell.length_a   1.000
_cell.length_b   1.000
_cell.length_c   1.000
_cell.angle_alpha   90.00
_cell.angle_beta   90.00
_cell.angle_gamma   90.00
#
_symmetry.space_group_name_H-M   'P 1'
#
loop_
_entity.id
_entity.type
_entity.pdbx_description
1 polymer ?
#
loop_
_entity_poly.entity_id
_entity_poly.type
_entity_poly.pdbx_seq_one_letter_code
_entity_poly.pdbx_strand_id
1 'polypeptide(L)'
;MIKTRLTELVGLKYPIIQAGMGPYPVTSLCIAAANAGCLGLCSTFATTSRETNPIVFEDFCKQAHAETTDDDVTIFKKMFTRVFEETKESDGIFGANVMVSAEVKANAMKVMQAIKELREADPEM
;
A
#
# COMPACT_ATOMS: atom_id res chain seq x y z
N MET A 1 22.50 9.92 -12.25
CA MET A 1 21.69 9.31 -11.17
C MET A 1 22.14 9.86 -9.82
N ILE A 2 21.23 10.29 -9.00
CA ILE A 2 21.54 10.79 -7.65
C ILE A 2 21.72 9.60 -6.72
N LYS A 3 22.95 9.41 -6.21
CA LYS A 3 23.24 8.36 -5.23
C LYS A 3 23.16 8.93 -3.82
N THR A 4 22.32 8.37 -3.01
CA THR A 4 22.19 8.67 -1.58
C THR A 4 22.17 7.36 -0.79
N ARG A 5 22.36 7.46 0.53
CA ARG A 5 22.24 6.29 1.41
C ARG A 5 20.85 5.63 1.29
N LEU A 6 19.81 6.45 1.10
CA LEU A 6 18.45 5.94 0.92
C LEU A 6 18.32 5.14 -0.39
N THR A 7 18.83 5.69 -1.51
CA THR A 7 18.73 5.00 -2.80
C THR A 7 19.51 3.69 -2.81
N GLU A 8 20.65 3.64 -2.15
CA GLU A 8 21.46 2.43 -2.05
C GLU A 8 20.83 1.38 -1.12
N LEU A 9 20.28 1.82 0.02
CA LEU A 9 19.68 0.93 1.01
C LEU A 9 18.41 0.26 0.51
N VAL A 10 17.55 1.00 -0.18
CA VAL A 10 16.22 0.54 -0.61
C VAL A 10 16.20 0.08 -2.07
N GLY A 11 17.16 0.51 -2.87
CA GLY A 11 17.21 0.18 -4.30
C GLY A 11 16.40 1.15 -5.16
N LEU A 12 16.25 2.41 -4.73
CA LEU A 12 15.52 3.43 -5.45
C LEU A 12 16.36 4.09 -6.54
N LYS A 13 15.70 4.54 -7.60
CA LYS A 13 16.31 5.39 -8.62
C LYS A 13 16.44 6.83 -8.14
N TYR A 14 15.47 7.33 -7.41
CA TYR A 14 15.43 8.68 -6.86
C TYR A 14 15.22 8.64 -5.34
N PRO A 15 15.85 9.55 -4.57
CA PRO A 15 15.69 9.61 -3.11
C PRO A 15 14.38 10.31 -2.72
N ILE A 16 13.26 9.81 -3.22
CA ILE A 16 11.93 10.39 -3.02
C ILE A 16 11.02 9.30 -2.47
N ILE A 17 10.28 9.65 -1.42
CA ILE A 17 9.27 8.79 -0.81
C ILE A 17 7.91 9.45 -0.99
N GLN A 18 7.00 8.77 -1.68
CA GLN A 18 5.60 9.17 -1.73
C GLN A 18 4.90 8.61 -0.49
N ALA A 19 4.40 9.46 0.36
CA ALA A 19 3.78 9.08 1.62
C ALA A 19 2.35 8.60 1.45
N GLY A 20 1.89 7.76 2.38
CA GLY A 20 0.46 7.51 2.56
C GLY A 20 -0.23 8.78 3.08
N MET A 21 -1.51 8.98 2.71
CA MET A 21 -2.26 10.20 3.01
C MET A 21 -3.58 9.91 3.74
N GLY A 22 -3.49 9.61 5.03
CA GLY A 22 -4.63 9.43 5.91
C GLY A 22 -5.65 8.40 5.38
N PRO A 23 -6.95 8.72 5.42
CA PRO A 23 -7.98 7.82 4.94
C PRO A 23 -8.11 7.80 3.41
N TYR A 24 -7.42 8.69 2.70
CA TYR A 24 -7.58 8.82 1.25
C TYR A 24 -6.89 7.67 0.50
N PRO A 25 -7.51 7.19 -0.57
CA PRO A 25 -6.91 6.15 -1.40
C PRO A 25 -5.78 6.73 -2.24
N VAL A 26 -4.60 6.15 -2.12
CA VAL A 26 -3.42 6.54 -2.89
C VAL A 26 -2.78 5.35 -3.61
N THR A 27 -3.52 4.28 -3.82
CA THR A 27 -2.99 3.06 -4.46
C THR A 27 -2.44 3.36 -5.86
N SER A 28 -3.20 4.08 -6.67
CA SER A 28 -2.74 4.46 -8.02
C SER A 28 -1.53 5.39 -7.99
N LEU A 29 -1.47 6.32 -7.03
CA LEU A 29 -0.31 7.19 -6.84
C LEU A 29 0.92 6.39 -6.39
N CYS A 30 0.74 5.43 -5.48
CA CYS A 30 1.78 4.52 -5.04
C CYS A 30 2.40 3.77 -6.23
N ILE A 31 1.57 3.22 -7.10
CA ILE A 31 2.00 2.52 -8.32
C ILE A 31 2.79 3.46 -9.23
N ALA A 32 2.27 4.66 -9.48
CA ALA A 32 2.93 5.65 -10.32
C ALA A 32 4.30 6.08 -9.75
N ALA A 33 4.38 6.32 -8.45
CA ALA A 33 5.63 6.69 -7.78
C ALA A 33 6.66 5.55 -7.86
N ALA A 34 6.24 4.32 -7.59
CA ALA A 34 7.12 3.15 -7.67
C ALA A 34 7.63 2.94 -9.11
N ASN A 35 6.76 3.04 -10.10
CA ASN A 35 7.15 2.92 -11.50
C ASN A 35 8.08 4.05 -11.97
N ALA A 36 8.00 5.22 -11.35
CA ALA A 36 8.91 6.34 -11.64
C ALA A 36 10.30 6.18 -10.99
N GLY A 37 10.50 5.18 -10.15
CA GLY A 37 11.77 4.93 -9.45
C GLY A 37 11.87 5.54 -8.05
N CYS A 38 10.75 6.00 -7.51
CA CYS A 38 10.60 6.46 -6.13
C CYS A 38 10.12 5.33 -5.23
N LEU A 39 10.10 5.53 -3.92
CA LEU A 39 9.40 4.63 -3.01
C LEU A 39 7.92 5.02 -2.95
N GLY A 40 7.03 4.15 -3.41
CA GLY A 40 5.59 4.32 -3.26
C GLY A 40 5.10 3.70 -1.96
N LEU A 41 4.32 4.43 -1.16
CA LEU A 41 3.71 3.89 0.05
C LEU A 41 2.19 3.82 -0.07
N CYS A 42 1.65 2.61 0.08
CA CYS A 42 0.22 2.40 0.14
C CYS A 42 -0.36 2.94 1.43
N SER A 43 -1.44 3.72 1.34
CA SER A 43 -2.24 4.10 2.51
C SER A 43 -3.13 2.93 2.92
N THR A 44 -3.24 2.65 4.20
CA THR A 44 -3.99 1.50 4.73
C THR A 44 -5.09 1.91 5.71
N PHE A 45 -5.30 3.20 5.91
CA PHE A 45 -6.23 3.68 6.93
C PHE A 45 -7.69 3.77 6.46
N ALA A 46 -7.95 3.71 5.15
CA ALA A 46 -9.28 3.92 4.59
C ALA A 46 -10.32 2.87 5.02
N THR A 47 -9.91 1.66 5.39
CA THR A 47 -10.85 0.65 5.90
C THR A 47 -11.50 1.06 7.22
N THR A 48 -10.88 1.96 7.99
CA THR A 48 -11.48 2.52 9.21
C THR A 48 -12.62 3.49 8.89
N SER A 49 -12.72 3.94 7.64
CA SER A 49 -13.77 4.85 7.18
C SER A 49 -15.01 4.15 6.61
N ARG A 50 -15.06 2.83 6.69
CA ARG A 50 -16.16 2.01 6.14
C ARG A 50 -17.55 2.55 6.51
N GLU A 51 -17.75 2.93 7.78
CA GLU A 51 -19.02 3.44 8.29
C GLU A 51 -19.08 4.97 8.35
N THR A 52 -17.93 5.61 8.62
CA THR A 52 -17.88 7.07 8.85
C THR A 52 -17.77 7.88 7.57
N ASN A 53 -17.16 7.34 6.53
CA ASN A 53 -17.05 7.99 5.23
C ASN A 53 -17.10 6.94 4.10
N PRO A 54 -18.32 6.47 3.77
CA PRO A 54 -18.51 5.41 2.77
C PRO A 54 -17.97 5.76 1.38
N ILE A 55 -17.98 7.03 1.01
CA ILE A 55 -17.49 7.50 -0.30
C ILE A 55 -15.98 7.26 -0.42
N VAL A 56 -15.22 7.63 0.59
CA VAL A 56 -13.77 7.42 0.63
C VAL A 56 -13.45 5.91 0.68
N PHE A 57 -14.20 5.17 1.47
CA PHE A 57 -14.03 3.72 1.55
C PHE A 57 -14.32 3.01 0.21
N GLU A 58 -15.40 3.41 -0.47
CA GLU A 58 -15.74 2.87 -1.78
C GLU A 58 -14.66 3.15 -2.83
N ASP A 59 -14.12 4.38 -2.86
CA ASP A 59 -13.04 4.75 -3.76
C ASP A 59 -11.75 3.98 -3.46
N PHE A 60 -11.46 3.76 -2.17
CA PHE A 60 -10.34 2.92 -1.75
C PHE A 60 -10.49 1.47 -2.26
N CYS A 61 -11.66 0.88 -2.09
CA CYS A 61 -11.94 -0.47 -2.60
C CYS A 61 -11.81 -0.53 -4.12
N LYS A 62 -12.30 0.48 -4.82
CA LYS A 62 -12.18 0.56 -6.27
C LYS A 62 -10.72 0.58 -6.73
N GLN A 63 -9.87 1.38 -6.10
CA GLN A 63 -8.44 1.40 -6.40
C GLN A 63 -7.72 0.11 -5.98
N ALA A 64 -8.18 -0.55 -4.95
CA ALA A 64 -7.64 -1.84 -4.51
C ALA A 64 -8.10 -3.03 -5.39
N HIS A 65 -9.00 -2.81 -6.36
CA HIS A 65 -9.69 -3.86 -7.10
C HIS A 65 -10.42 -4.83 -6.18
N ALA A 66 -11.01 -4.30 -5.11
CA ALA A 66 -11.76 -5.05 -4.10
C ALA A 66 -13.23 -4.65 -4.09
N GLU A 67 -14.04 -5.50 -3.49
CA GLU A 67 -15.46 -5.22 -3.25
C GLU A 67 -15.65 -4.58 -1.88
N THR A 68 -16.65 -3.72 -1.76
CA THR A 68 -16.97 -3.09 -0.46
C THR A 68 -17.46 -4.10 0.59
N THR A 69 -17.88 -5.27 0.13
CA THR A 69 -18.31 -6.40 0.98
C THR A 69 -17.17 -7.30 1.43
N ASP A 70 -15.97 -7.12 0.88
CA ASP A 70 -14.78 -7.85 1.31
C ASP A 70 -14.39 -7.44 2.74
N ASP A 71 -13.81 -8.35 3.50
CA ASP A 71 -13.21 -8.00 4.78
C ASP A 71 -11.91 -7.21 4.59
N ASP A 72 -11.45 -6.56 5.66
CA ASP A 72 -10.29 -5.65 5.58
C ASP A 72 -9.02 -6.36 5.11
N VAL A 73 -8.76 -7.58 5.61
CA VAL A 73 -7.58 -8.36 5.21
C VAL A 73 -7.62 -8.68 3.73
N THR A 74 -8.78 -9.07 3.21
CA THR A 74 -8.98 -9.36 1.79
C THR A 74 -8.76 -8.12 0.93
N ILE A 75 -9.27 -6.95 1.36
CA ILE A 75 -9.06 -5.68 0.67
C ILE A 75 -7.56 -5.34 0.60
N PHE A 76 -6.84 -5.45 1.72
CA PHE A 76 -5.40 -5.20 1.73
C PHE A 76 -4.63 -6.17 0.83
N LYS A 77 -4.98 -7.45 0.84
CA LYS A 77 -4.35 -8.45 -0.02
C LYS A 77 -4.55 -8.12 -1.50
N LYS A 78 -5.76 -7.75 -1.89
CA LYS A 78 -6.06 -7.33 -3.27
C LYS A 78 -5.30 -6.07 -3.66
N MET A 79 -5.24 -5.08 -2.76
CA MET A 79 -4.49 -3.84 -2.99
C MET A 79 -3.00 -4.12 -3.23
N PHE A 80 -2.35 -4.85 -2.33
CA PHE A 80 -0.93 -5.15 -2.46
C PHE A 80 -0.64 -6.01 -3.70
N THR A 81 -1.52 -6.95 -4.02
CA THR A 81 -1.40 -7.76 -5.24
C THR A 81 -1.45 -6.88 -6.49
N ARG A 82 -2.40 -5.95 -6.56
CA ARG A 82 -2.48 -4.97 -7.65
C ARG A 82 -1.18 -4.18 -7.79
N VAL A 83 -0.68 -3.62 -6.68
CA VAL A 83 0.55 -2.82 -6.70
C VAL A 83 1.73 -3.66 -7.17
N PHE A 84 1.87 -4.87 -6.67
CA PHE A 84 2.94 -5.79 -7.07
C PHE A 84 2.87 -6.11 -8.57
N GLU A 85 1.70 -6.47 -9.09
CA GLU A 85 1.54 -6.80 -10.51
C GLU A 85 1.82 -5.60 -11.42
N GLU A 86 1.35 -4.41 -11.05
CA GLU A 86 1.51 -3.20 -11.88
C GLU A 86 2.89 -2.52 -11.74
N THR A 87 3.76 -3.02 -10.86
CA THR A 87 5.14 -2.51 -10.69
C THR A 87 6.21 -3.52 -11.13
N LYS A 88 5.83 -4.71 -11.56
CA LYS A 88 6.77 -5.77 -11.96
C LYS A 88 7.72 -5.36 -13.07
N GLU A 89 7.19 -4.77 -14.14
CA GLU A 89 8.00 -4.41 -15.31
C GLU A 89 9.08 -3.37 -15.01
N SER A 90 8.81 -2.47 -14.08
CA SER A 90 9.74 -1.41 -13.70
C SER A 90 10.68 -1.80 -12.56
N ASP A 91 10.48 -2.97 -11.94
CA ASP A 91 11.08 -3.33 -10.66
C ASP A 91 10.81 -2.27 -9.57
N GLY A 92 9.62 -1.66 -9.62
CA GLY A 92 9.23 -0.58 -8.72
C GLY A 92 9.20 -1.03 -7.26
N ILE A 93 9.68 -0.16 -6.39
CA ILE A 93 9.74 -0.42 -4.94
C ILE A 93 8.54 0.23 -4.26
N PHE A 94 7.79 -0.56 -3.53
CA PHE A 94 6.65 -0.07 -2.78
C PHE A 94 6.63 -0.63 -1.35
N GLY A 95 5.86 -0.01 -0.50
CA GLY A 95 5.65 -0.44 0.87
C GLY A 95 4.27 -0.03 1.37
N ALA A 96 4.04 -0.28 2.65
CA ALA A 96 2.79 0.07 3.31
C ALA A 96 3.02 1.08 4.43
N ASN A 97 2.16 2.07 4.52
CA ASN A 97 2.06 2.93 5.69
C ASN A 97 1.18 2.23 6.73
N VAL A 98 1.75 1.89 7.88
CA VAL A 98 1.04 1.22 8.98
C VAL A 98 1.00 2.15 10.18
N MET A 99 -0.19 2.55 10.60
CA MET A 99 -0.36 3.39 11.78
C MET A 99 -0.34 2.55 13.05
N VAL A 100 0.64 2.79 13.92
CA VAL A 100 0.84 2.05 15.17
C VAL A 100 0.43 2.92 16.37
N SER A 101 -0.86 3.19 16.51
CA SER A 101 -1.42 3.85 17.69
C SER A 101 -2.43 2.93 18.38
N ALA A 102 -2.71 3.19 19.65
CA ALA A 102 -3.63 2.37 20.42
C ALA A 102 -5.05 2.34 19.80
N GLU A 103 -5.48 3.47 19.25
CA GLU A 103 -6.82 3.60 18.67
C GLU A 103 -7.01 2.80 17.36
N VAL A 104 -5.91 2.54 16.64
CA VAL A 104 -5.97 1.86 15.33
C VAL A 104 -5.18 0.56 15.29
N LYS A 105 -4.88 0.00 16.44
CA LYS A 105 -4.12 -1.25 16.55
C LYS A 105 -4.75 -2.40 15.75
N ALA A 106 -6.07 -2.52 15.78
CA ALA A 106 -6.77 -3.56 15.03
C ALA A 106 -6.57 -3.44 13.52
N ASN A 107 -6.56 -2.21 12.99
CA ASN A 107 -6.25 -1.96 11.58
C ASN A 107 -4.81 -2.36 11.25
N ALA A 108 -3.84 -1.94 12.07
CA ALA A 108 -2.44 -2.30 11.89
C ALA A 108 -2.23 -3.82 11.85
N MET A 109 -2.88 -4.56 12.74
CA MET A 109 -2.79 -6.02 12.79
C MET A 109 -3.33 -6.68 11.52
N LYS A 110 -4.42 -6.17 10.97
CA LYS A 110 -4.99 -6.67 9.70
C LYS A 110 -4.07 -6.40 8.51
N VAL A 111 -3.43 -5.23 8.46
CA VAL A 111 -2.44 -4.91 7.43
C VAL A 111 -1.25 -5.88 7.51
N MET A 112 -0.72 -6.08 8.71
CA MET A 112 0.41 -7.00 8.92
C MET A 112 0.04 -8.44 8.59
N GLN A 113 -1.18 -8.87 8.92
CA GLN A 113 -1.69 -10.19 8.54
C GLN A 113 -1.74 -10.35 7.02
N ALA A 114 -2.28 -9.36 6.30
CA ALA A 114 -2.34 -9.40 4.84
C ALA A 114 -0.95 -9.52 4.21
N ILE A 115 0.00 -8.71 4.68
CA ILE A 115 1.39 -8.75 4.20
C ILE A 115 2.01 -10.13 4.46
N LYS A 116 1.84 -10.66 5.66
CA LYS A 116 2.37 -11.96 6.03
C LYS A 116 1.84 -13.07 5.11
N GLU A 117 0.53 -13.14 4.96
CA GLU A 117 -0.11 -14.16 4.13
C GLU A 117 0.31 -14.08 2.66
N LEU A 118 0.44 -12.87 2.10
CA LEU A 118 0.91 -12.68 0.73
C LEU A 118 2.36 -13.13 0.56
N ARG A 119 3.23 -12.80 1.51
CA ARG A 119 4.64 -13.17 1.43
C ARG A 119 4.87 -14.67 1.67
N GLU A 120 3.99 -15.33 2.42
CA GLU A 120 4.02 -16.78 2.58
C GLU A 120 3.59 -17.48 1.28
N ALA A 121 2.63 -16.91 0.54
CA ALA A 121 2.17 -17.43 -0.75
C ALA A 121 3.15 -17.11 -1.89
N ASP A 122 3.78 -15.93 -1.86
CA ASP A 122 4.76 -15.47 -2.85
C ASP A 122 5.91 -14.75 -2.15
N PRO A 123 7.03 -15.45 -1.85
CA PRO A 123 8.18 -14.85 -1.16
C PRO A 123 8.88 -13.72 -1.93
N GLU A 124 8.63 -13.59 -3.23
CA GLU A 124 9.21 -12.53 -4.06
C GLU A 124 8.44 -11.19 -3.96
N MET A 125 7.26 -11.23 -3.40
CA MET A 125 6.44 -10.03 -3.23
C MET A 125 7.02 -9.05 -2.18
#